data_e691b1410684830ffe4c78e05aa7574e
#
_entry.id   e691b1410684830ffe4c78e05aa7574e
#
_cell.length_a   1.000
_cell.length_b   1.000
_cell.length_c   1.000
_cell.angle_alpha   90.00
_cell.angle_beta   90.00
_cell.angle_gamma   90.00
#
_symmetry.space_group_name_H-M   'P 1'
#
loop_
_entity.id
_entity.type
_entity.pdbx_description
1 polymer ?
#
loop_
_entity_poly.entity_id
_entity_poly.type
_entity_poly.pdbx_seq_one_letter_code
_entity_poly.pdbx_strand_id
1 'polypeptide(L)'
;MLRLEHVSKSFHAGADRVVAVRETDLRLARGDFLTIIGSNGAGKSTLLNLIAGLYPPTSGKIVLGGADVTSVSAHRRARHVGRIVQDPLAGTAPSMTVAENLALAMSRGRRSLRPALSRRLHSRFREQLAALDIGLEDRLRCQVALLSGGERQALAVLMATLVPPEVLLLDEHTAALDPSNATMIVQLTRSFVRRLDLTTLMVTHNMEQAIASGTRLIMMHKGQILAELCGDEKAQATVPELVDLFTRYHVVDDELLLERVL
;
A
#
# COMPACT_ATOMS: atom_id res chain seq x y z
N MET A 1 -5.63 -5.06 -15.57
CA MET A 1 -4.47 -5.41 -14.74
C MET A 1 -4.91 -6.13 -13.46
N LEU A 2 -5.60 -5.48 -12.55
CA LEU A 2 -6.27 -6.07 -11.37
C LEU A 2 -7.78 -6.03 -11.56
N ARG A 3 -8.49 -7.13 -11.26
CA ARG A 3 -9.96 -7.18 -11.22
C ARG A 3 -10.42 -7.93 -9.99
N LEU A 4 -11.38 -7.35 -9.30
CA LEU A 4 -12.20 -7.97 -8.29
C LEU A 4 -13.58 -8.17 -8.92
N GLU A 5 -14.11 -9.39 -8.88
CA GLU A 5 -15.40 -9.77 -9.46
C GLU A 5 -16.27 -10.33 -8.35
N HIS A 6 -17.29 -9.59 -7.90
CA HIS A 6 -18.24 -9.92 -6.82
C HIS A 6 -17.53 -10.37 -5.51
N VAL A 7 -16.39 -9.74 -5.18
CA VAL A 7 -15.56 -10.13 -4.05
C VAL A 7 -16.20 -9.69 -2.74
N SER A 8 -16.37 -10.61 -1.81
CA SER A 8 -16.81 -10.32 -0.43
C SER A 8 -15.91 -10.94 0.62
N LYS A 9 -15.97 -10.39 1.84
CA LYS A 9 -15.30 -10.95 3.00
C LYS A 9 -16.13 -10.81 4.26
N SER A 10 -16.41 -11.94 4.91
CA SER A 10 -16.95 -11.99 6.27
C SER A 10 -15.99 -12.72 7.19
N PHE A 11 -15.96 -12.26 8.44
CA PHE A 11 -15.27 -12.93 9.53
C PHE A 11 -16.31 -13.47 10.53
N HIS A 12 -15.99 -14.56 11.20
CA HIS A 12 -16.77 -15.10 12.29
C HIS A 12 -16.07 -14.80 13.61
N ALA A 13 -16.76 -14.15 14.53
CA ALA A 13 -16.31 -13.85 15.89
C ALA A 13 -17.29 -14.55 16.85
N GLY A 14 -17.01 -15.82 17.18
CA GLY A 14 -17.95 -16.66 17.90
C GLY A 14 -19.22 -16.93 17.08
N ALA A 15 -20.39 -16.55 17.62
CA ALA A 15 -21.69 -16.66 16.95
C ALA A 15 -21.97 -15.50 15.95
N ASP A 16 -21.25 -14.42 16.06
CA ASP A 16 -21.48 -13.21 15.24
C ASP A 16 -20.73 -13.30 13.90
N ARG A 17 -21.39 -12.78 12.86
CA ARG A 17 -20.81 -12.63 11.53
C ARG A 17 -20.58 -11.15 11.24
N VAL A 18 -19.33 -10.75 11.10
CA VAL A 18 -18.93 -9.39 10.70
C VAL A 18 -18.62 -9.37 9.22
N VAL A 19 -19.38 -8.60 8.44
CA VAL A 19 -19.13 -8.39 7.01
C VAL A 19 -18.15 -7.23 6.88
N ALA A 20 -16.89 -7.55 6.60
CA ALA A 20 -15.81 -6.57 6.48
C ALA A 20 -15.70 -5.96 5.07
N VAL A 21 -16.02 -6.73 4.03
CA VAL A 21 -16.15 -6.26 2.63
C VAL A 21 -17.39 -6.91 2.06
N ARG A 22 -18.34 -6.08 1.63
CA ARG A 22 -19.54 -6.51 0.90
C ARG A 22 -19.18 -6.78 -0.55
N GLU A 23 -20.10 -7.39 -1.28
CA GLU A 23 -19.89 -7.69 -2.69
C GLU A 23 -19.39 -6.44 -3.44
N THR A 24 -18.17 -6.57 -3.97
CA THR A 24 -17.41 -5.43 -4.52
C THR A 24 -16.82 -5.84 -5.86
N ASP A 25 -17.10 -5.00 -6.87
CA ASP A 25 -16.45 -5.03 -8.17
C ASP A 25 -15.47 -3.87 -8.26
N LEU A 26 -14.24 -4.14 -8.68
CA LEU A 26 -13.21 -3.13 -8.87
C LEU A 26 -12.29 -3.52 -10.03
N ARG A 27 -12.00 -2.56 -10.91
CA ARG A 27 -11.08 -2.77 -12.03
C ARG A 27 -10.02 -1.69 -12.05
N LEU A 28 -8.77 -2.13 -12.17
CA LEU A 28 -7.61 -1.25 -12.34
C LEU A 28 -6.86 -1.66 -13.61
N ALA A 29 -6.64 -0.70 -14.47
CA ALA A 29 -5.74 -0.83 -15.61
C ALA A 29 -4.28 -0.77 -15.15
N ARG A 30 -3.35 -1.05 -16.04
CA ARG A 30 -1.93 -0.85 -15.77
C ARG A 30 -1.64 0.64 -15.61
N GLY A 31 -0.85 0.99 -14.61
CA GLY A 31 -0.49 2.38 -14.30
C GLY A 31 -1.58 3.16 -13.55
N ASP A 32 -2.78 2.58 -13.33
CA ASP A 32 -3.78 3.23 -12.48
C ASP A 32 -3.23 3.42 -11.06
N PHE A 33 -3.46 4.61 -10.51
CA PHE A 33 -3.20 4.89 -9.11
C PHE A 33 -4.51 5.25 -8.41
N LEU A 34 -5.07 4.27 -7.67
CA LEU A 34 -6.30 4.41 -6.90
C LEU A 34 -5.99 4.79 -5.46
N THR A 35 -6.60 5.88 -4.98
CA THR A 35 -6.62 6.21 -3.55
C THR A 35 -7.93 5.75 -2.92
N ILE A 36 -7.86 5.26 -1.68
CA ILE A 36 -8.98 4.70 -0.92
C ILE A 36 -9.09 5.46 0.39
N ILE A 37 -10.21 6.14 0.60
CA ILE A 37 -10.54 6.81 1.85
C ILE A 37 -11.78 6.18 2.50
N GLY A 38 -12.01 6.44 3.76
CA GLY A 38 -13.17 5.94 4.49
C GLY A 38 -12.92 5.89 5.99
N SER A 39 -13.97 5.76 6.78
CA SER A 39 -13.94 5.66 8.25
C SER A 39 -13.16 4.43 8.73
N ASN A 40 -12.81 4.42 10.01
CA ASN A 40 -12.26 3.23 10.66
C ASN A 40 -13.27 2.08 10.57
N GLY A 41 -12.79 0.87 10.31
CA GLY A 41 -13.68 -0.28 10.09
C GLY A 41 -14.41 -0.30 8.72
N ALA A 42 -14.18 0.66 7.82
CA ALA A 42 -14.81 0.67 6.49
C ALA A 42 -14.42 -0.50 5.57
N GLY A 43 -13.43 -1.33 5.96
CA GLY A 43 -12.99 -2.48 5.17
C GLY A 43 -11.78 -2.23 4.29
N LYS A 44 -11.16 -1.03 4.34
CA LYS A 44 -10.02 -0.62 3.49
C LYS A 44 -8.84 -1.60 3.55
N SER A 45 -8.28 -1.80 4.74
CA SER A 45 -7.14 -2.74 4.93
C SER A 45 -7.54 -4.19 4.65
N THR A 46 -8.82 -4.56 4.87
CA THR A 46 -9.33 -5.89 4.49
C THR A 46 -9.32 -6.06 2.98
N LEU A 47 -9.72 -5.04 2.21
CA LEU A 47 -9.65 -5.05 0.76
C LEU A 47 -8.21 -5.25 0.26
N LEU A 48 -7.24 -4.50 0.83
CA LEU A 48 -5.82 -4.69 0.51
C LEU A 48 -5.33 -6.11 0.88
N ASN A 49 -5.75 -6.63 2.04
CA ASN A 49 -5.38 -7.98 2.49
C ASN A 49 -5.94 -9.10 1.57
N LEU A 50 -7.15 -8.91 1.02
CA LEU A 50 -7.73 -9.81 0.02
C LEU A 50 -6.89 -9.81 -1.27
N ILE A 51 -6.50 -8.64 -1.77
CA ILE A 51 -5.65 -8.49 -2.97
C ILE A 51 -4.27 -9.11 -2.72
N ALA A 52 -3.68 -8.88 -1.54
CA ALA A 52 -2.40 -9.45 -1.14
C ALA A 52 -2.45 -10.98 -0.92
N GLY A 53 -3.66 -11.57 -0.77
CA GLY A 53 -3.85 -13.00 -0.48
C GLY A 53 -3.59 -13.39 0.96
N LEU A 54 -3.60 -12.44 1.88
CA LEU A 54 -3.53 -12.69 3.33
C LEU A 54 -4.83 -13.28 3.87
N TYR A 55 -5.95 -12.87 3.26
CA TYR A 55 -7.25 -13.47 3.51
C TYR A 55 -7.81 -14.04 2.20
N PRO A 56 -8.36 -15.25 2.19
CA PRO A 56 -9.19 -15.69 1.09
C PRO A 56 -10.51 -14.92 1.12
N PRO A 57 -11.10 -14.57 -0.04
CA PRO A 57 -12.44 -14.02 -0.08
C PRO A 57 -13.48 -15.05 0.40
N THR A 58 -14.62 -14.56 0.89
CA THR A 58 -15.77 -15.42 1.22
C THR A 58 -16.52 -15.82 -0.07
N SER A 59 -16.62 -14.90 -1.02
CA SER A 59 -17.15 -15.14 -2.37
C SER A 59 -16.44 -14.26 -3.39
N GLY A 60 -16.66 -14.55 -4.66
CA GLY A 60 -16.12 -13.77 -5.77
C GLY A 60 -14.73 -14.21 -6.19
N LYS A 61 -14.15 -13.44 -7.12
CA LYS A 61 -12.92 -13.80 -7.81
C LYS A 61 -11.95 -12.63 -7.87
N ILE A 62 -10.66 -12.92 -7.70
CA ILE A 62 -9.56 -11.94 -7.81
C ILE A 62 -8.67 -12.35 -8.97
N VAL A 63 -8.55 -11.46 -9.97
CA VAL A 63 -7.73 -11.67 -11.16
C VAL A 63 -6.60 -10.66 -11.17
N LEU A 64 -5.36 -11.11 -11.31
CA LEU A 64 -4.16 -10.30 -11.38
C LEU A 64 -3.34 -10.69 -12.61
N GLY A 65 -2.97 -9.71 -13.45
CA GLY A 65 -2.21 -9.99 -14.67
C GLY A 65 -2.93 -10.92 -15.66
N GLY A 66 -4.25 -11.04 -15.57
CA GLY A 66 -5.06 -11.99 -16.36
C GLY A 66 -5.19 -13.39 -15.74
N ALA A 67 -4.44 -13.70 -14.68
CA ALA A 67 -4.52 -14.98 -13.96
C ALA A 67 -5.48 -14.90 -12.77
N ASP A 68 -6.26 -15.96 -12.54
CA ASP A 68 -7.06 -16.11 -11.33
C ASP A 68 -6.13 -16.42 -10.15
N VAL A 69 -6.12 -15.51 -9.17
CA VAL A 69 -5.29 -15.65 -7.97
C VAL A 69 -6.13 -15.87 -6.71
N THR A 70 -7.43 -16.11 -6.83
CA THR A 70 -8.39 -16.19 -5.70
C THR A 70 -7.92 -17.12 -4.59
N SER A 71 -7.43 -18.31 -4.94
CA SER A 71 -6.92 -19.30 -3.99
C SER A 71 -5.39 -19.30 -3.83
N VAL A 72 -4.69 -18.39 -4.51
CA VAL A 72 -3.22 -18.32 -4.44
C VAL A 72 -2.80 -17.69 -3.12
N SER A 73 -1.93 -18.34 -2.36
CA SER A 73 -1.45 -17.86 -1.06
C SER A 73 -0.58 -16.59 -1.16
N ALA A 74 -0.55 -15.80 -0.07
CA ALA A 74 0.16 -14.53 0.01
C ALA A 74 1.63 -14.64 -0.42
N HIS A 75 2.37 -15.68 0.01
CA HIS A 75 3.79 -15.85 -0.34
C HIS A 75 4.01 -16.07 -1.85
N ARG A 76 3.06 -16.68 -2.55
CA ARG A 76 3.10 -16.83 -4.01
C ARG A 76 2.72 -15.53 -4.71
N ARG A 77 1.69 -14.82 -4.19
CA ARG A 77 1.29 -13.50 -4.72
C ARG A 77 2.36 -12.43 -4.48
N ALA A 78 3.20 -12.55 -3.46
CA ALA A 78 4.28 -11.61 -3.17
C ALA A 78 5.29 -11.42 -4.33
N ARG A 79 5.28 -12.28 -5.35
CA ARG A 79 6.04 -12.06 -6.59
C ARG A 79 5.45 -10.95 -7.46
N HIS A 80 4.14 -10.77 -7.39
CA HIS A 80 3.35 -9.87 -8.25
C HIS A 80 2.80 -8.67 -7.47
N VAL A 81 2.69 -8.81 -6.14
CA VAL A 81 2.12 -7.78 -5.26
C VAL A 81 3.20 -7.28 -4.31
N GLY A 82 3.55 -6.00 -4.44
CA GLY A 82 4.33 -5.27 -3.44
C GLY A 82 3.40 -4.73 -2.36
N ARG A 83 3.85 -4.71 -1.11
CA ARG A 83 3.07 -4.14 -0.01
C ARG A 83 3.93 -3.31 0.90
N ILE A 84 3.43 -2.14 1.26
CA ILE A 84 3.96 -1.29 2.32
C ILE A 84 2.86 -1.15 3.37
N VAL A 85 3.18 -1.50 4.60
CA VAL A 85 2.24 -1.47 5.73
C VAL A 85 2.46 -0.23 6.58
N GLN A 86 1.51 0.06 7.45
CA GLN A 86 1.53 1.22 8.35
C GLN A 86 2.75 1.21 9.28
N ASP A 87 3.08 0.06 9.88
CA ASP A 87 4.28 -0.11 10.68
C ASP A 87 5.47 -0.51 9.79
N PRO A 88 6.49 0.37 9.63
CA PRO A 88 7.66 0.06 8.82
C PRO A 88 8.47 -1.15 9.33
N LEU A 89 8.38 -1.46 10.62
CA LEU A 89 9.05 -2.64 11.20
C LEU A 89 8.43 -3.94 10.70
N ALA A 90 7.11 -3.97 10.53
CA ALA A 90 6.40 -5.16 10.03
C ALA A 90 6.75 -5.51 8.57
N GLY A 91 7.24 -4.53 7.78
CA GLY A 91 7.69 -4.73 6.40
C GLY A 91 9.17 -5.08 6.25
N THR A 92 9.93 -5.15 7.35
CA THR A 92 11.39 -5.34 7.36
C THR A 92 11.79 -6.44 8.34
N ALA A 93 13.06 -6.85 8.30
CA ALA A 93 13.70 -7.70 9.33
C ALA A 93 14.60 -6.80 10.20
N PRO A 94 14.13 -6.30 11.37
CA PRO A 94 14.81 -5.25 12.13
C PRO A 94 16.20 -5.63 12.64
N SER A 95 16.40 -6.91 12.97
CA SER A 95 17.69 -7.45 13.43
C SER A 95 18.73 -7.64 12.31
N MET A 96 18.29 -7.59 11.06
CA MET A 96 19.17 -7.70 9.90
C MET A 96 19.63 -6.32 9.44
N THR A 97 20.74 -6.29 8.73
CA THR A 97 21.28 -5.06 8.12
C THR A 97 20.43 -4.57 6.96
N VAL A 98 20.62 -3.31 6.58
CA VAL A 98 20.00 -2.71 5.38
C VAL A 98 20.30 -3.56 4.13
N ALA A 99 21.57 -3.96 3.95
CA ALA A 99 21.97 -4.79 2.80
C ALA A 99 21.27 -6.17 2.77
N GLU A 100 21.12 -6.81 3.94
CA GLU A 100 20.44 -8.10 4.05
C GLU A 100 18.94 -7.98 3.76
N ASN A 101 18.29 -6.91 4.25
CA ASN A 101 16.89 -6.62 3.93
C ASN A 101 16.66 -6.42 2.42
N LEU A 102 17.54 -5.65 1.75
CA LEU A 102 17.50 -5.47 0.30
C LEU A 102 17.74 -6.79 -0.45
N ALA A 103 18.65 -7.63 0.03
CA ALA A 103 18.90 -8.94 -0.55
C ALA A 103 17.67 -9.87 -0.42
N LEU A 104 16.98 -9.85 0.72
CA LEU A 104 15.71 -10.56 0.91
C LEU A 104 14.65 -10.06 -0.07
N ALA A 105 14.50 -8.74 -0.22
CA ALA A 105 13.54 -8.14 -1.16
C ALA A 105 13.82 -8.55 -2.61
N MET A 106 15.09 -8.63 -3.01
CA MET A 106 15.48 -9.10 -4.35
C MET A 106 15.22 -10.59 -4.57
N SER A 107 15.25 -11.39 -3.51
CA SER A 107 15.10 -12.85 -3.63
C SER A 107 13.64 -13.31 -3.71
N ARG A 108 12.66 -12.39 -3.82
CA ARG A 108 11.21 -12.69 -3.85
C ARG A 108 10.90 -13.94 -4.68
N GLY A 109 10.62 -15.04 -3.96
CA GLY A 109 10.20 -16.31 -4.56
C GLY A 109 11.28 -17.05 -5.36
N ARG A 110 12.53 -16.62 -5.33
CA ARG A 110 13.68 -17.35 -5.90
C ARG A 110 14.46 -17.99 -4.77
N ARG A 111 14.58 -19.32 -4.79
CA ARG A 111 15.52 -20.05 -3.92
C ARG A 111 16.84 -20.14 -4.67
N SER A 112 17.92 -19.62 -4.09
CA SER A 112 19.27 -19.71 -4.64
C SER A 112 20.23 -20.11 -3.52
N LEU A 113 21.16 -21.02 -3.84
CA LEU A 113 22.28 -21.39 -2.97
C LEU A 113 23.47 -20.42 -3.10
N ARG A 114 23.35 -19.37 -3.94
CA ARG A 114 24.40 -18.36 -4.09
C ARG A 114 24.43 -17.45 -2.88
N PRO A 115 25.61 -16.93 -2.49
CA PRO A 115 25.71 -15.93 -1.42
C PRO A 115 24.76 -14.76 -1.70
N ALA A 116 23.92 -14.43 -0.71
CA ALA A 116 22.93 -13.36 -0.84
C ALA A 116 23.57 -11.98 -1.03
N LEU A 117 24.84 -11.80 -0.58
CA LEU A 117 25.56 -10.53 -0.63
C LEU A 117 26.92 -10.73 -1.34
N SER A 118 27.00 -10.31 -2.58
CA SER A 118 28.26 -10.17 -3.32
C SER A 118 28.73 -8.71 -3.32
N ARG A 119 30.02 -8.45 -3.59
CA ARG A 119 30.56 -7.08 -3.73
C ARG A 119 29.80 -6.28 -4.79
N ARG A 120 29.45 -6.90 -5.92
CA ARG A 120 28.67 -6.30 -7.00
C ARG A 120 27.26 -5.90 -6.53
N LEU A 121 26.64 -6.72 -5.68
CA LEU A 121 25.30 -6.44 -5.16
C LEU A 121 25.34 -5.30 -4.13
N HIS A 122 26.39 -5.25 -3.29
CA HIS A 122 26.62 -4.12 -2.38
C HIS A 122 26.76 -2.79 -3.13
N SER A 123 27.55 -2.74 -4.22
CA SER A 123 27.68 -1.52 -5.05
C SER A 123 26.31 -1.10 -5.61
N ARG A 124 25.57 -2.05 -6.17
CA ARG A 124 24.23 -1.79 -6.71
C ARG A 124 23.26 -1.25 -5.64
N PHE A 125 23.28 -1.82 -4.44
CA PHE A 125 22.44 -1.32 -3.34
C PHE A 125 22.83 0.09 -2.92
N ARG A 126 24.14 0.37 -2.86
CA ARG A 126 24.64 1.71 -2.55
C ARG A 126 24.14 2.74 -3.57
N GLU A 127 24.22 2.45 -4.86
CA GLU A 127 23.73 3.30 -5.94
C GLU A 127 22.20 3.56 -5.82
N GLN A 128 21.42 2.52 -5.50
CA GLN A 128 19.98 2.64 -5.35
C GLN A 128 19.59 3.43 -4.10
N LEU A 129 20.33 3.29 -3.00
CA LEU A 129 20.10 4.06 -1.79
C LEU A 129 20.54 5.51 -1.96
N ALA A 130 21.65 5.78 -2.63
CA ALA A 130 22.10 7.13 -2.95
C ALA A 130 21.07 7.91 -3.78
N ALA A 131 20.34 7.22 -4.66
CA ALA A 131 19.26 7.83 -5.43
C ALA A 131 18.04 8.26 -4.59
N LEU A 132 17.96 7.88 -3.32
CA LEU A 132 16.92 8.34 -2.37
C LEU A 132 17.27 9.68 -1.72
N ASP A 133 18.55 10.07 -1.73
CA ASP A 133 19.09 11.30 -1.15
C ASP A 133 18.76 11.47 0.35
N ILE A 134 18.92 10.36 1.13
CA ILE A 134 18.63 10.33 2.57
C ILE A 134 19.79 9.76 3.40
N GLY A 135 20.99 9.57 2.81
CA GLY A 135 22.19 9.11 3.49
C GLY A 135 22.22 7.62 3.85
N LEU A 136 21.30 6.80 3.33
CA LEU A 136 21.26 5.36 3.61
C LEU A 136 22.32 4.57 2.86
N GLU A 137 22.95 5.11 1.83
CA GLU A 137 24.01 4.48 1.02
C GLU A 137 25.27 4.18 1.86
N ASP A 138 25.51 4.93 2.90
CA ASP A 138 26.65 4.71 3.82
C ASP A 138 26.28 3.80 5.00
N ARG A 139 25.01 3.46 5.16
CA ARG A 139 24.47 2.67 6.28
C ARG A 139 24.09 1.23 5.91
N LEU A 140 24.62 0.69 4.81
CA LEU A 140 24.33 -0.69 4.36
C LEU A 140 24.57 -1.78 5.40
N ARG A 141 25.54 -1.57 6.32
CA ARG A 141 25.87 -2.51 7.42
C ARG A 141 25.12 -2.21 8.72
N CYS A 142 24.34 -1.13 8.77
CA CYS A 142 23.54 -0.79 9.95
C CYS A 142 22.33 -1.72 10.04
N GLN A 143 21.98 -2.15 11.25
CA GLN A 143 20.74 -2.87 11.49
C GLN A 143 19.54 -1.94 11.28
N VAL A 144 18.47 -2.47 10.68
CA VAL A 144 17.27 -1.69 10.37
C VAL A 144 16.58 -1.16 11.63
N ALA A 145 16.70 -1.87 12.76
CA ALA A 145 16.20 -1.40 14.06
C ALA A 145 16.78 -0.04 14.48
N LEU A 146 18.00 0.30 14.03
CA LEU A 146 18.72 1.54 14.37
C LEU A 146 18.44 2.71 13.42
N LEU A 147 17.58 2.51 12.41
CA LEU A 147 17.15 3.54 11.49
C LEU A 147 16.05 4.40 12.13
N SER A 148 15.94 5.66 11.73
CA SER A 148 14.77 6.49 12.02
C SER A 148 13.49 5.96 11.34
N GLY A 149 12.33 6.45 11.76
CA GLY A 149 11.05 6.07 11.15
C GLY A 149 11.01 6.37 9.65
N GLY A 150 11.45 7.57 9.25
CA GLY A 150 11.51 7.99 7.84
C GLY A 150 12.50 7.15 7.01
N GLU A 151 13.71 6.88 7.54
CA GLU A 151 14.70 6.03 6.88
C GLU A 151 14.19 4.59 6.69
N ARG A 152 13.53 4.03 7.70
CA ARG A 152 12.91 2.69 7.60
C ARG A 152 11.81 2.66 6.55
N GLN A 153 10.96 3.69 6.51
CA GLN A 153 9.88 3.76 5.53
C GLN A 153 10.43 3.92 4.11
N ALA A 154 11.45 4.75 3.90
CA ALA A 154 12.13 4.87 2.61
C ALA A 154 12.75 3.54 2.16
N LEU A 155 13.39 2.82 3.11
CA LEU A 155 13.89 1.47 2.85
C LEU A 155 12.76 0.52 2.45
N ALA A 156 11.62 0.55 3.15
CA ALA A 156 10.45 -0.28 2.83
C ALA A 156 9.90 0.03 1.43
N VAL A 157 9.83 1.31 1.03
CA VAL A 157 9.44 1.73 -0.33
C VAL A 157 10.41 1.16 -1.37
N LEU A 158 11.73 1.29 -1.15
CA LEU A 158 12.74 0.73 -2.03
C LEU A 158 12.61 -0.80 -2.12
N MET A 159 12.49 -1.49 -0.98
CA MET A 159 12.33 -2.95 -0.94
C MET A 159 11.09 -3.41 -1.70
N ALA A 160 9.97 -2.69 -1.58
CA ALA A 160 8.72 -3.01 -2.27
C ALA A 160 8.84 -2.87 -3.80
N THR A 161 9.70 -1.97 -4.27
CA THR A 161 9.85 -1.59 -5.69
C THR A 161 11.15 -2.08 -6.34
N LEU A 162 12.09 -2.64 -5.58
CA LEU A 162 13.39 -3.13 -6.04
C LEU A 162 13.28 -4.18 -7.16
N VAL A 163 12.30 -5.06 -7.04
CA VAL A 163 11.77 -5.91 -8.11
C VAL A 163 10.36 -5.39 -8.37
N PRO A 164 10.14 -4.68 -9.49
CA PRO A 164 8.86 -4.02 -9.73
C PRO A 164 7.69 -5.01 -9.65
N PRO A 165 6.73 -4.78 -8.74
CA PRO A 165 5.53 -5.61 -8.67
C PRO A 165 4.55 -5.22 -9.78
N GLU A 166 3.58 -6.07 -10.05
CA GLU A 166 2.45 -5.75 -10.92
C GLU A 166 1.49 -4.78 -10.22
N VAL A 167 1.28 -4.97 -8.92
CA VAL A 167 0.45 -4.11 -8.07
C VAL A 167 1.21 -3.75 -6.80
N LEU A 168 1.19 -2.46 -6.46
CA LEU A 168 1.72 -1.91 -5.21
C LEU A 168 0.56 -1.54 -4.27
N LEU A 169 0.57 -2.09 -3.07
CA LEU A 169 -0.42 -1.81 -2.01
C LEU A 169 0.25 -0.97 -0.92
N LEU A 170 -0.35 0.18 -0.63
CA LEU A 170 0.10 1.15 0.37
C LEU A 170 -0.99 1.26 1.45
N ASP A 171 -0.73 0.77 2.65
CA ASP A 171 -1.69 0.76 3.76
C ASP A 171 -1.25 1.79 4.80
N GLU A 172 -1.79 3.01 4.73
CA GLU A 172 -1.50 4.13 5.64
C GLU A 172 0.00 4.36 5.90
N HIS A 173 0.82 4.20 4.86
CA HIS A 173 2.27 4.06 4.93
C HIS A 173 3.02 5.32 5.42
N THR A 174 2.32 6.39 5.75
CA THR A 174 2.89 7.64 6.27
C THR A 174 2.30 8.06 7.62
N ALA A 175 1.30 7.32 8.14
CA ALA A 175 0.56 7.73 9.34
C ALA A 175 1.41 7.77 10.62
N ALA A 176 2.46 6.95 10.71
CA ALA A 176 3.35 6.89 11.88
C ALA A 176 4.56 7.85 11.78
N LEU A 177 4.61 8.74 10.78
CA LEU A 177 5.72 9.65 10.52
C LEU A 177 5.35 11.08 10.91
N ASP A 178 6.36 11.86 11.29
CA ASP A 178 6.21 13.29 11.39
C ASP A 178 5.92 13.94 10.01
N PRO A 179 5.34 15.14 9.96
CA PRO A 179 4.88 15.77 8.71
C PRO A 179 5.95 15.90 7.64
N SER A 180 7.20 16.20 8.03
CA SER A 180 8.32 16.38 7.10
C SER A 180 8.69 15.05 6.44
N ASN A 181 8.89 14.00 7.24
CA ASN A 181 9.16 12.65 6.75
C ASN A 181 7.98 12.09 5.94
N ALA A 182 6.74 12.33 6.37
CA ALA A 182 5.55 11.91 5.62
C ALA A 182 5.54 12.51 4.20
N THR A 183 5.81 13.82 4.08
CA THR A 183 5.89 14.51 2.79
C THR A 183 6.98 13.92 1.91
N MET A 184 8.17 13.70 2.45
CA MET A 184 9.30 13.09 1.74
C MET A 184 8.93 11.68 1.22
N ILE A 185 8.34 10.83 2.07
CA ILE A 185 7.94 9.46 1.69
C ILE A 185 6.84 9.45 0.62
N VAL A 186 5.87 10.37 0.69
CA VAL A 186 4.84 10.51 -0.37
C VAL A 186 5.49 10.85 -1.71
N GLN A 187 6.40 11.83 -1.73
CA GLN A 187 7.11 12.24 -2.95
C GLN A 187 7.97 11.09 -3.51
N LEU A 188 8.71 10.40 -2.64
CA LEU A 188 9.51 9.23 -3.01
C LEU A 188 8.64 8.14 -3.62
N THR A 189 7.55 7.78 -2.95
CA THR A 189 6.60 6.76 -3.43
C THR A 189 6.03 7.13 -4.79
N ARG A 190 5.60 8.37 -4.98
CA ARG A 190 5.09 8.88 -6.27
C ARG A 190 6.14 8.81 -7.38
N SER A 191 7.41 9.10 -7.07
CA SER A 191 8.50 9.02 -8.04
C SER A 191 8.71 7.57 -8.52
N PHE A 192 8.68 6.59 -7.62
CA PHE A 192 8.77 5.17 -7.97
C PHE A 192 7.55 4.69 -8.77
N VAL A 193 6.35 5.05 -8.35
CA VAL A 193 5.10 4.68 -9.06
C VAL A 193 5.15 5.16 -10.50
N ARG A 194 5.50 6.43 -10.73
CA ARG A 194 5.60 7.03 -12.08
C ARG A 194 6.72 6.40 -12.90
N ARG A 195 7.92 6.29 -12.33
CA ARG A 195 9.10 5.76 -13.04
C ARG A 195 8.95 4.32 -13.48
N LEU A 196 8.26 3.51 -12.67
CA LEU A 196 8.09 2.07 -12.90
C LEU A 196 6.73 1.70 -13.50
N ASP A 197 5.86 2.69 -13.77
CA ASP A 197 4.49 2.50 -14.29
C ASP A 197 3.69 1.49 -13.44
N LEU A 198 3.74 1.66 -12.09
CA LEU A 198 3.13 0.72 -11.15
C LEU A 198 1.63 0.96 -11.00
N THR A 199 0.85 -0.11 -11.14
CA THR A 199 -0.55 -0.09 -10.70
C THR A 199 -0.57 -0.04 -9.17
N THR A 200 -1.20 0.99 -8.58
CA THR A 200 -1.08 1.28 -7.15
C THR A 200 -2.45 1.44 -6.49
N LEU A 201 -2.61 0.84 -5.31
CA LEU A 201 -3.73 1.13 -4.40
C LEU A 201 -3.15 1.71 -3.11
N MET A 202 -3.62 2.89 -2.72
CA MET A 202 -3.18 3.57 -1.51
C MET A 202 -4.36 3.83 -0.58
N VAL A 203 -4.32 3.27 0.61
CA VAL A 203 -5.22 3.64 1.70
C VAL A 203 -4.61 4.80 2.48
N THR A 204 -5.40 5.83 2.75
CA THR A 204 -5.02 6.95 3.59
C THR A 204 -6.27 7.53 4.28
N HIS A 205 -6.09 8.06 5.49
CA HIS A 205 -7.09 8.87 6.18
C HIS A 205 -6.93 10.38 5.89
N ASN A 206 -5.79 10.78 5.31
CA ASN A 206 -5.54 12.17 4.94
C ASN A 206 -6.19 12.49 3.58
N MET A 207 -7.23 13.34 3.59
CA MET A 207 -8.00 13.70 2.40
C MET A 207 -7.18 14.51 1.40
N GLU A 208 -6.33 15.42 1.87
CA GLU A 208 -5.43 16.19 0.99
C GLU A 208 -4.46 15.27 0.25
N GLN A 209 -3.87 14.31 0.96
CA GLN A 209 -3.01 13.31 0.35
C GLN A 209 -3.78 12.46 -0.67
N ALA A 210 -5.03 12.08 -0.35
CA ALA A 210 -5.87 11.29 -1.25
C ALA A 210 -6.21 12.06 -2.53
N ILE A 211 -6.53 13.35 -2.42
CA ILE A 211 -6.78 14.25 -3.55
C ILE A 211 -5.50 14.46 -4.37
N ALA A 212 -4.40 14.77 -3.71
CA ALA A 212 -3.14 15.06 -4.38
C ALA A 212 -2.48 13.82 -5.01
N SER A 213 -2.85 12.60 -4.60
CA SER A 213 -2.28 11.35 -5.09
C SER A 213 -3.26 10.61 -6.00
N GLY A 214 -2.69 9.86 -6.95
CA GLY A 214 -3.49 8.98 -7.80
C GLY A 214 -4.33 9.69 -8.87
N THR A 215 -4.89 8.88 -9.74
CA THR A 215 -5.76 9.27 -10.85
C THR A 215 -7.23 8.97 -10.57
N ARG A 216 -7.49 8.14 -9.56
CA ARG A 216 -8.83 7.72 -9.12
C ARG A 216 -8.89 7.73 -7.60
N LEU A 217 -10.07 8.00 -7.05
CA LEU A 217 -10.34 7.97 -5.62
C LEU A 217 -11.64 7.23 -5.37
N ILE A 218 -11.64 6.29 -4.43
CA ILE A 218 -12.87 5.67 -3.93
C ILE A 218 -13.06 5.97 -2.46
N MET A 219 -14.33 6.11 -2.08
CA MET A 219 -14.77 6.23 -0.71
C MET A 219 -15.41 4.93 -0.25
N MET A 220 -14.91 4.37 0.86
CA MET A 220 -15.45 3.15 1.46
C MET A 220 -16.15 3.42 2.80
N HIS A 221 -17.27 2.73 3.03
CA HIS A 221 -17.98 2.71 4.31
C HIS A 221 -18.67 1.37 4.54
N LYS A 222 -18.57 0.84 5.75
CA LYS A 222 -19.22 -0.44 6.16
C LYS A 222 -19.06 -1.57 5.11
N GLY A 223 -17.85 -1.66 4.54
CA GLY A 223 -17.51 -2.70 3.58
C GLY A 223 -17.98 -2.44 2.15
N GLN A 224 -18.48 -1.27 1.82
CA GLN A 224 -18.97 -0.90 0.49
C GLN A 224 -18.17 0.26 -0.10
N ILE A 225 -18.06 0.30 -1.43
CA ILE A 225 -17.64 1.49 -2.17
C ILE A 225 -18.90 2.36 -2.34
N LEU A 226 -18.89 3.57 -1.77
CA LEU A 226 -20.00 4.51 -1.84
C LEU A 226 -19.90 5.47 -3.01
N ALA A 227 -18.69 5.88 -3.35
CA ALA A 227 -18.43 6.83 -4.42
C ALA A 227 -17.06 6.52 -5.05
N GLU A 228 -16.96 6.86 -6.32
CA GLU A 228 -15.72 6.85 -7.09
C GLU A 228 -15.57 8.16 -7.85
N LEU A 229 -14.43 8.82 -7.72
CA LEU A 229 -14.05 10.02 -8.46
C LEU A 229 -12.92 9.65 -9.42
N CYS A 230 -13.02 10.07 -10.69
CA CYS A 230 -11.99 9.83 -11.71
C CYS A 230 -11.89 11.01 -12.69
N GLY A 231 -10.79 11.07 -13.46
CA GLY A 231 -10.57 12.11 -14.45
C GLY A 231 -10.69 13.54 -13.90
N ASP A 232 -11.46 14.38 -14.57
CA ASP A 232 -11.64 15.79 -14.21
C ASP A 232 -12.32 15.98 -12.85
N GLU A 233 -13.26 15.11 -12.50
CA GLU A 233 -13.93 15.12 -11.19
C GLU A 233 -12.92 14.91 -10.05
N LYS A 234 -12.00 13.94 -10.23
CA LYS A 234 -10.92 13.71 -9.26
C LYS A 234 -9.92 14.86 -9.23
N ALA A 235 -9.60 15.44 -10.40
CA ALA A 235 -8.60 16.50 -10.50
C ALA A 235 -9.07 17.82 -9.85
N GLN A 236 -10.39 18.06 -9.84
CA GLN A 236 -11.02 19.27 -9.27
C GLN A 236 -11.50 19.05 -7.84
N ALA A 237 -11.49 17.81 -7.33
CA ALA A 237 -11.98 17.48 -6.00
C ALA A 237 -11.28 18.30 -4.90
N THR A 238 -12.06 18.76 -3.93
CA THR A 238 -11.60 19.51 -2.76
C THR A 238 -11.92 18.76 -1.47
N VAL A 239 -11.21 19.08 -0.40
CA VAL A 239 -11.49 18.48 0.92
C VAL A 239 -12.92 18.75 1.38
N PRO A 240 -13.49 19.98 1.27
CA PRO A 240 -14.89 20.22 1.61
C PRO A 240 -15.86 19.31 0.85
N GLU A 241 -15.68 19.10 -0.45
CA GLU A 241 -16.54 18.21 -1.25
C GLU A 241 -16.46 16.76 -0.80
N LEU A 242 -15.28 16.28 -0.44
CA LEU A 242 -15.14 14.93 0.13
C LEU A 242 -15.87 14.81 1.48
N VAL A 243 -15.79 15.84 2.34
CA VAL A 243 -16.52 15.87 3.60
C VAL A 243 -18.03 15.89 3.39
N ASP A 244 -18.50 16.66 2.41
CA ASP A 244 -19.91 16.68 2.03
C ASP A 244 -20.39 15.32 1.54
N LEU A 245 -19.56 14.62 0.75
CA LEU A 245 -19.85 13.24 0.34
C LEU A 245 -19.98 12.31 1.57
N PHE A 246 -19.04 12.39 2.52
CA PHE A 246 -19.15 11.62 3.76
C PHE A 246 -20.43 11.93 4.53
N THR A 247 -20.83 13.20 4.62
CA THR A 247 -22.04 13.64 5.29
C THR A 247 -23.31 13.15 4.60
N ARG A 248 -23.40 13.23 3.26
CA ARG A 248 -24.53 12.75 2.47
C ARG A 248 -24.78 11.26 2.63
N TYR A 249 -23.75 10.47 2.78
CA TYR A 249 -23.86 9.03 2.99
C TYR A 249 -24.01 8.65 4.47
N HIS A 250 -24.28 9.62 5.37
CA HIS A 250 -24.40 9.42 6.84
C HIS A 250 -23.18 8.69 7.44
N VAL A 251 -21.97 8.99 6.91
CA VAL A 251 -20.69 8.42 7.36
C VAL A 251 -20.10 9.26 8.50
N VAL A 252 -20.89 10.09 9.13
CA VAL A 252 -20.42 10.96 10.22
C VAL A 252 -20.19 10.09 11.48
N ASP A 253 -19.00 9.48 11.55
CA ASP A 253 -18.40 9.13 12.83
C ASP A 253 -17.56 10.34 13.27
N ASP A 254 -17.75 10.80 14.50
CA ASP A 254 -17.18 12.03 15.08
C ASP A 254 -15.64 12.16 14.97
N GLU A 255 -14.92 11.06 14.74
CA GLU A 255 -13.45 11.06 14.63
C GLU A 255 -12.89 11.80 13.41
N LEU A 256 -13.58 11.81 12.27
CA LEU A 256 -13.12 12.51 11.06
C LEU A 256 -13.28 14.03 11.14
N LEU A 257 -14.11 14.52 12.05
CA LEU A 257 -14.31 15.96 12.32
C LEU A 257 -13.29 16.52 13.30
N LEU A 258 -12.72 15.70 14.18
CA LEU A 258 -11.76 16.12 15.20
C LEU A 258 -10.36 16.41 14.66
N GLU A 259 -9.93 15.78 13.56
CA GLU A 259 -8.63 16.08 12.91
C GLU A 259 -8.60 17.42 12.14
N ARG A 260 -9.74 18.16 12.09
CA ARG A 260 -9.84 19.46 11.44
C ARG A 260 -9.57 20.66 12.36
N VAL A 261 -9.38 20.47 13.67
CA VAL A 261 -9.35 21.55 14.67
C VAL A 261 -7.99 21.66 15.39
N LEU A 262 -7.00 20.87 15.02
CA LEU A 262 -5.62 20.98 15.51
C LEU A 262 -4.67 21.12 14.33
#